data_4dab5f17077e72966fc5c7cd0ecf513d
#
_entry.id   4dab5f17077e72966fc5c7cd0ecf513d
#
_cell.length_a   1.000
_cell.length_b   1.000
_cell.length_c   1.000
_cell.angle_alpha   90.00
_cell.angle_beta   90.00
_cell.angle_gamma   90.00
#
_symmetry.space_group_name_H-M   'P 1'
#
loop_
_entity.id
_entity.type
_entity.pdbx_description
1 polymer ?
#
loop_
_entity_poly.entity_id
_entity_poly.type
_entity_poly.pdbx_seq_one_letter_code
_entity_poly.pdbx_strand_id
1 'polypeptide(L)'
;MQGKHVRVLRDELADRPGAARNRLKALRALFRWATEADEAPHDPTRDVKAITYTTKGHHTWTLEEVETFELCHPVGSKARLAMALMLYTTCRREDAVRLGQQHIRNGRIRYRQAKNEHRNPIDCDLPLHPDLAEIIAATPSAHLTFLVTEQGRPFTPAGFGNKFRDWCNQANLPDCSAHGLRKATAARLAERGATAHEIMAITGHQSLEEVERYTRAARKAQLADSAMSKLKR
;
A
#
# COMPACT_ATOMS: atom_id res chain seq x y z
N MET A 1 7.63 -13.37 -35.09
CA MET A 1 8.58 -13.16 -33.98
C MET A 1 8.98 -14.51 -33.39
N GLN A 2 10.21 -14.68 -32.87
CA GLN A 2 10.68 -15.94 -32.26
C GLN A 2 11.04 -15.69 -30.77
N GLY A 3 11.14 -16.76 -29.98
CA GLY A 3 11.47 -16.67 -28.54
C GLY A 3 12.82 -15.98 -28.25
N LYS A 4 13.79 -16.07 -29.17
CA LYS A 4 15.06 -15.33 -29.06
C LYS A 4 14.86 -13.79 -29.05
N HIS A 5 13.94 -13.28 -29.85
CA HIS A 5 13.65 -11.85 -29.91
C HIS A 5 12.94 -11.38 -28.63
N VAL A 6 12.07 -12.23 -28.07
CA VAL A 6 11.42 -11.94 -26.78
C VAL A 6 12.44 -11.92 -25.63
N ARG A 7 13.45 -12.80 -25.66
CA ARG A 7 14.56 -12.78 -24.70
C ARG A 7 15.36 -11.48 -24.79
N VAL A 8 15.71 -11.02 -25.99
CA VAL A 8 16.40 -9.73 -26.18
C VAL A 8 15.60 -8.59 -25.55
N LEU A 9 14.31 -8.46 -25.90
CA LEU A 9 13.45 -7.43 -25.35
C LEU A 9 13.31 -7.49 -23.82
N ARG A 10 13.33 -8.69 -23.22
CA ARG A 10 13.37 -8.87 -21.76
C ARG A 10 14.71 -8.39 -21.20
N ASP A 11 15.80 -8.78 -21.80
CA ASP A 11 17.16 -8.61 -21.27
C ASP A 11 17.70 -7.18 -21.45
N GLU A 12 17.11 -6.37 -22.36
CA GLU A 12 17.31 -4.92 -22.42
C GLU A 12 16.98 -4.21 -21.11
N LEU A 13 16.19 -4.83 -20.24
CA LEU A 13 15.82 -4.31 -18.92
C LEU A 13 16.39 -5.17 -17.78
N ALA A 14 17.49 -5.87 -18.01
CA ALA A 14 18.07 -6.76 -17.00
C ALA A 14 18.51 -6.02 -15.72
N ASP A 15 18.92 -4.77 -15.84
CA ASP A 15 19.22 -3.83 -14.75
C ASP A 15 17.99 -3.45 -13.91
N ARG A 16 16.80 -3.61 -14.49
CA ARG A 16 15.48 -3.31 -13.86
C ARG A 16 14.56 -4.53 -13.91
N PRO A 17 14.83 -5.58 -13.12
CA PRO A 17 14.18 -6.89 -13.27
C PRO A 17 12.66 -6.85 -13.10
N GLY A 18 12.13 -5.90 -12.32
CA GLY A 18 10.69 -5.66 -12.22
C GLY A 18 10.08 -5.16 -13.54
N ALA A 19 10.76 -4.24 -14.23
CA ALA A 19 10.34 -3.75 -15.53
C ALA A 19 10.45 -4.83 -16.61
N ALA A 20 11.53 -5.61 -16.60
CA ALA A 20 11.73 -6.76 -17.50
C ALA A 20 10.58 -7.79 -17.34
N ARG A 21 10.21 -8.10 -16.10
CA ARG A 21 9.10 -9.01 -15.80
C ARG A 21 7.74 -8.46 -16.29
N ASN A 22 7.50 -7.16 -16.12
CA ASN A 22 6.27 -6.52 -16.58
C ASN A 22 6.21 -6.49 -18.12
N ARG A 23 7.34 -6.19 -18.80
CA ARG A 23 7.43 -6.26 -20.26
C ARG A 23 7.10 -7.67 -20.77
N LEU A 24 7.69 -8.69 -20.17
CA LEU A 24 7.40 -10.08 -20.55
C LEU A 24 5.94 -10.46 -20.31
N LYS A 25 5.33 -9.96 -19.20
CA LYS A 25 3.90 -10.17 -18.92
C LYS A 25 3.01 -9.52 -19.99
N ALA A 26 3.34 -8.31 -20.42
CA ALA A 26 2.62 -7.61 -21.48
C ALA A 26 2.74 -8.35 -22.83
N LEU A 27 3.95 -8.79 -23.19
CA LEU A 27 4.17 -9.58 -24.40
C LEU A 27 3.40 -10.91 -24.38
N ARG A 28 3.35 -11.59 -23.24
CA ARG A 28 2.54 -12.81 -23.07
C ARG A 28 1.06 -12.57 -23.28
N ALA A 29 0.53 -11.47 -22.75
CA ALA A 29 -0.87 -11.12 -22.96
C ALA A 29 -1.16 -10.81 -24.44
N LEU A 30 -0.28 -10.06 -25.09
CA LEU A 30 -0.38 -9.73 -26.51
C LEU A 30 -0.35 -10.97 -27.40
N PHE A 31 0.65 -11.85 -27.22
CA PHE A 31 0.78 -13.03 -28.08
C PHE A 31 -0.26 -14.11 -27.81
N ARG A 32 -0.76 -14.21 -26.58
CA ARG A 32 -1.92 -15.04 -26.30
C ARG A 32 -3.13 -14.58 -27.09
N TRP A 33 -3.46 -13.28 -27.00
CA TRP A 33 -4.54 -12.70 -27.81
C TRP A 33 -4.33 -12.89 -29.31
N ALA A 34 -3.13 -12.62 -29.82
CA ALA A 34 -2.82 -12.75 -31.24
C ALA A 34 -2.95 -14.20 -31.75
N THR A 35 -2.62 -15.18 -30.90
CA THR A 35 -2.78 -16.62 -31.24
C THR A 35 -4.26 -17.02 -31.17
N GLU A 36 -5.01 -16.52 -30.20
CA GLU A 36 -6.46 -16.76 -30.07
C GLU A 36 -7.27 -16.10 -31.21
N ALA A 37 -6.75 -15.01 -31.79
CA ALA A 37 -7.35 -14.28 -32.89
C ALA A 37 -6.82 -14.71 -34.28
N ASP A 38 -6.04 -15.77 -34.36
CA ASP A 38 -5.38 -16.26 -35.60
C ASP A 38 -4.44 -15.22 -36.29
N GLU A 39 -4.05 -14.17 -35.56
CA GLU A 39 -3.12 -13.12 -36.04
C GLU A 39 -1.65 -13.55 -35.92
N ALA A 40 -1.36 -14.61 -35.16
CA ALA A 40 -0.04 -15.19 -35.02
C ALA A 40 -0.10 -16.73 -35.03
N PRO A 41 0.79 -17.41 -35.78
CA PRO A 41 0.76 -18.86 -35.91
C PRO A 41 1.23 -19.58 -34.63
N HIS A 42 1.90 -18.89 -33.71
CA HIS A 42 2.37 -19.43 -32.43
C HIS A 42 2.70 -18.33 -31.44
N ASP A 43 2.70 -18.65 -30.15
CA ASP A 43 3.13 -17.75 -29.07
C ASP A 43 4.65 -17.87 -28.82
N PRO A 44 5.47 -16.87 -29.24
CA PRO A 44 6.92 -16.90 -29.03
C PRO A 44 7.34 -16.63 -27.58
N THR A 45 6.42 -16.34 -26.69
CA THR A 45 6.71 -16.04 -25.28
C THR A 45 6.63 -17.27 -24.39
N ARG A 46 6.06 -18.38 -24.88
CA ARG A 46 5.72 -19.60 -24.13
C ARG A 46 6.90 -20.14 -23.32
N ASP A 47 8.09 -20.27 -23.96
CA ASP A 47 9.28 -20.87 -23.36
C ASP A 47 10.28 -19.82 -22.81
N VAL A 48 9.88 -18.54 -22.76
CA VAL A 48 10.75 -17.50 -22.24
C VAL A 48 10.54 -17.36 -20.72
N LYS A 49 11.56 -17.73 -19.96
CA LYS A 49 11.54 -17.62 -18.49
C LYS A 49 11.60 -16.15 -18.06
N ALA A 50 10.83 -15.80 -17.02
CA ALA A 50 10.94 -14.51 -16.38
C ALA A 50 12.26 -14.40 -15.60
N ILE A 51 12.79 -13.18 -15.48
CA ILE A 51 13.93 -12.91 -14.59
C ILE A 51 13.45 -13.09 -13.15
N THR A 52 14.14 -13.94 -12.40
CA THR A 52 13.89 -14.14 -10.97
C THR A 52 14.67 -13.07 -10.19
N TYR A 53 14.00 -12.39 -9.30
CA TYR A 53 14.62 -11.43 -8.40
C TYR A 53 13.86 -11.38 -7.08
N THR A 54 14.59 -11.11 -6.02
CA THR A 54 14.03 -10.88 -4.68
C THR A 54 13.87 -9.39 -4.44
N THR A 55 12.71 -8.99 -3.92
CA THR A 55 12.49 -7.62 -3.46
C THR A 55 12.38 -7.62 -1.94
N LYS A 56 12.99 -6.66 -1.29
CA LYS A 56 12.80 -6.41 0.15
C LYS A 56 11.39 -5.88 0.46
N GLY A 57 10.61 -5.58 -0.59
CA GLY A 57 9.32 -4.91 -0.46
C GLY A 57 9.47 -3.45 -0.02
N HIS A 58 8.34 -2.83 0.33
CA HIS A 58 8.39 -1.48 0.91
C HIS A 58 8.88 -1.56 2.36
N HIS A 59 9.71 -0.60 2.75
CA HIS A 59 10.12 -0.41 4.14
C HIS A 59 8.87 -0.23 5.03
N THR A 60 8.87 -0.90 6.19
CA THR A 60 7.81 -0.74 7.19
C THR A 60 8.23 0.37 8.14
N TRP A 61 7.44 1.43 8.26
CA TRP A 61 7.80 2.55 9.12
C TRP A 61 7.95 2.12 10.57
N THR A 62 9.01 2.57 11.22
CA THR A 62 9.18 2.45 12.68
C THR A 62 8.36 3.54 13.40
N LEU A 63 8.29 3.46 14.72
CA LEU A 63 7.63 4.50 15.52
C LEU A 63 8.41 5.81 15.44
N GLU A 64 9.73 5.74 15.55
CA GLU A 64 10.62 6.91 15.46
C GLU A 64 10.51 7.62 14.10
N GLU A 65 10.33 6.87 13.00
CA GLU A 65 10.13 7.46 11.68
C GLU A 65 8.78 8.18 11.56
N VAL A 66 7.73 7.65 12.19
CA VAL A 66 6.44 8.34 12.28
C VAL A 66 6.58 9.62 13.08
N GLU A 67 7.20 9.58 14.25
CA GLU A 67 7.44 10.75 15.11
C GLU A 67 8.30 11.80 14.39
N THR A 68 9.36 11.37 13.68
CA THR A 68 10.22 12.26 12.88
C THR A 68 9.43 12.97 11.79
N PHE A 69 8.55 12.24 11.09
CA PHE A 69 7.68 12.84 10.07
C PHE A 69 6.70 13.84 10.71
N GLU A 70 6.17 13.49 11.87
CA GLU A 70 5.24 14.32 12.62
C GLU A 70 5.86 15.62 13.13
N LEU A 71 7.10 15.56 13.59
CA LEU A 71 7.87 16.74 14.00
C LEU A 71 8.17 17.68 12.82
N CYS A 72 8.50 17.10 11.65
CA CYS A 72 8.75 17.88 10.44
C CYS A 72 7.46 18.50 9.88
N HIS A 73 6.34 17.82 10.01
CA HIS A 73 5.06 18.23 9.44
C HIS A 73 4.00 18.39 10.55
N PRO A 74 3.80 19.59 11.07
CA PRO A 74 2.88 19.84 12.18
C PRO A 74 1.41 19.61 11.79
N VAL A 75 0.57 19.46 12.79
CA VAL A 75 -0.89 19.41 12.64
C VAL A 75 -1.36 20.67 11.88
N GLY A 76 -2.32 20.50 10.96
CA GLY A 76 -2.76 21.53 10.03
C GLY A 76 -2.02 21.50 8.69
N SER A 77 -0.90 20.78 8.56
CA SER A 77 -0.22 20.57 7.27
C SER A 77 -0.86 19.45 6.46
N LYS A 78 -0.86 19.58 5.12
CA LYS A 78 -1.35 18.54 4.20
C LYS A 78 -0.55 17.24 4.32
N ALA A 79 0.76 17.33 4.62
CA ALA A 79 1.63 16.18 4.84
C ALA A 79 1.18 15.37 6.05
N ARG A 80 0.91 16.05 7.19
CA ARG A 80 0.40 15.43 8.41
C ARG A 80 -0.93 14.75 8.18
N LEU A 81 -1.88 15.42 7.52
CA LEU A 81 -3.18 14.86 7.18
C LEU A 81 -3.06 13.63 6.27
N ALA A 82 -2.20 13.70 5.26
CA ALA A 82 -1.96 12.58 4.34
C ALA A 82 -1.41 11.34 5.06
N MET A 83 -0.43 11.55 5.95
CA MET A 83 0.13 10.45 6.77
C MET A 83 -0.95 9.89 7.71
N ALA A 84 -1.67 10.74 8.43
CA ALA A 84 -2.70 10.31 9.38
C ALA A 84 -3.83 9.52 8.70
N LEU A 85 -4.32 9.97 7.53
CA LEU A 85 -5.30 9.21 6.75
C LEU A 85 -4.81 7.79 6.46
N MET A 86 -3.60 7.64 5.94
CA MET A 86 -3.05 6.32 5.60
C MET A 86 -2.70 5.47 6.82
N LEU A 87 -2.24 6.09 7.91
CA LEU A 87 -1.87 5.39 9.13
C LEU A 87 -3.12 4.82 9.84
N TYR A 88 -4.14 5.66 10.07
CA TYR A 88 -5.31 5.28 10.87
C TYR A 88 -6.38 4.52 10.08
N THR A 89 -6.46 4.70 8.75
CA THR A 89 -7.41 3.95 7.93
C THR A 89 -6.78 2.80 7.15
N THR A 90 -5.44 2.72 7.15
CA THR A 90 -4.67 1.77 6.33
C THR A 90 -5.01 1.82 4.84
N CYS A 91 -5.67 2.87 4.36
CA CYS A 91 -6.06 3.04 2.98
C CYS A 91 -4.83 3.07 2.04
N ARG A 92 -5.02 2.65 0.81
CA ARG A 92 -4.00 2.81 -0.22
C ARG A 92 -3.96 4.26 -0.69
N ARG A 93 -2.85 4.67 -1.31
CA ARG A 93 -2.73 6.05 -1.85
C ARG A 93 -3.86 6.41 -2.84
N GLU A 94 -4.38 5.42 -3.58
CA GLU A 94 -5.51 5.60 -4.50
C GLU A 94 -6.81 5.90 -3.75
N ASP A 95 -6.98 5.31 -2.58
CA ASP A 95 -8.12 5.56 -1.71
C ASP A 95 -7.95 6.91 -1.00
N ALA A 96 -6.76 7.19 -0.47
CA ALA A 96 -6.46 8.41 0.29
C ALA A 96 -6.81 9.69 -0.48
N VAL A 97 -6.54 9.74 -1.79
CA VAL A 97 -6.86 10.91 -2.63
C VAL A 97 -8.36 11.08 -2.92
N ARG A 98 -9.16 10.05 -2.67
CA ARG A 98 -10.62 10.07 -2.84
C ARG A 98 -11.37 10.40 -1.54
N LEU A 99 -10.71 10.19 -0.38
CA LEU A 99 -11.34 10.41 0.93
C LEU A 99 -11.66 11.89 1.14
N GLY A 100 -12.82 12.13 1.77
CA GLY A 100 -13.30 13.47 2.11
C GLY A 100 -14.41 13.40 3.15
N GLN A 101 -14.94 14.55 3.55
CA GLN A 101 -15.92 14.67 4.62
C GLN A 101 -17.18 13.82 4.39
N GLN A 102 -17.59 13.61 3.13
CA GLN A 102 -18.73 12.77 2.76
C GLN A 102 -18.59 11.30 3.19
N HIS A 103 -17.36 10.83 3.44
CA HIS A 103 -17.10 9.48 3.93
C HIS A 103 -17.21 9.33 5.44
N ILE A 104 -17.29 10.44 6.17
CA ILE A 104 -17.42 10.42 7.64
C ILE A 104 -18.89 10.57 8.02
N ARG A 105 -19.42 9.57 8.72
CA ARG A 105 -20.79 9.58 9.24
C ARG A 105 -20.86 8.86 10.59
N ASN A 106 -21.50 9.46 11.56
CA ASN A 106 -21.72 8.86 12.89
C ASN A 106 -20.43 8.35 13.55
N GLY A 107 -19.34 9.13 13.50
CA GLY A 107 -18.04 8.75 14.09
C GLY A 107 -17.32 7.60 13.37
N ARG A 108 -17.71 7.30 12.14
CA ARG A 108 -17.07 6.24 11.32
C ARG A 108 -16.68 6.79 9.96
N ILE A 109 -15.60 6.25 9.41
CA ILE A 109 -15.17 6.52 8.02
C ILE A 109 -15.49 5.30 7.16
N ARG A 110 -16.24 5.53 6.08
CA ARG A 110 -16.74 4.49 5.16
C ARG A 110 -16.32 4.77 3.74
N TYR A 111 -15.69 3.82 3.12
CA TYR A 111 -15.26 3.95 1.72
C TYR A 111 -15.09 2.58 1.07
N ARG A 112 -15.18 2.55 -0.26
CA ARG A 112 -14.85 1.39 -1.08
C ARG A 112 -13.43 1.52 -1.59
N GLN A 113 -12.62 0.44 -1.45
CA GLN A 113 -11.25 0.43 -1.95
C GLN A 113 -11.24 0.48 -3.48
N ALA A 114 -10.40 1.35 -4.06
CA ALA A 114 -10.27 1.53 -5.50
C ALA A 114 -9.71 0.27 -6.20
N LYS A 115 -8.83 -0.46 -5.53
CA LYS A 115 -8.23 -1.68 -6.10
C LYS A 115 -9.29 -2.78 -6.25
N ASN A 116 -9.46 -3.27 -7.49
CA ASN A 116 -10.44 -4.31 -7.84
C ASN A 116 -11.90 -3.91 -7.60
N GLU A 117 -12.23 -2.63 -7.54
CA GLU A 117 -13.56 -2.07 -7.27
C GLU A 117 -14.68 -2.72 -8.11
N HIS A 118 -14.39 -3.07 -9.37
CA HIS A 118 -15.36 -3.67 -10.30
C HIS A 118 -15.39 -5.22 -10.28
N ARG A 119 -14.37 -5.88 -9.70
CA ARG A 119 -14.29 -7.36 -9.72
C ARG A 119 -14.57 -7.99 -8.36
N ASN A 120 -14.01 -7.41 -7.32
CA ASN A 120 -14.16 -7.86 -5.95
C ASN A 120 -14.10 -6.63 -5.02
N PRO A 121 -15.23 -5.90 -4.90
CA PRO A 121 -15.29 -4.68 -4.10
C PRO A 121 -15.03 -4.98 -2.62
N ILE A 122 -14.25 -4.13 -1.98
CA ILE A 122 -13.96 -4.20 -0.55
C ILE A 122 -14.48 -2.91 0.07
N ASP A 123 -15.53 -3.03 0.87
CA ASP A 123 -16.07 -1.92 1.64
C ASP A 123 -15.37 -1.86 3.01
N CYS A 124 -14.85 -0.69 3.34
CA CYS A 124 -14.23 -0.39 4.61
C CYS A 124 -15.20 0.44 5.45
N ASP A 125 -15.43 0.02 6.70
CA ASP A 125 -16.23 0.74 7.69
C ASP A 125 -15.44 0.75 9.00
N LEU A 126 -14.73 1.83 9.27
CA LEU A 126 -13.78 1.95 10.37
C LEU A 126 -14.26 3.01 11.37
N PRO A 127 -14.09 2.80 12.69
CA PRO A 127 -14.26 3.89 13.64
C PRO A 127 -13.25 5.00 13.31
N LEU A 128 -13.71 6.25 13.38
CA LEU A 128 -12.82 7.39 13.19
C LEU A 128 -11.95 7.55 14.43
N HIS A 129 -10.63 7.35 14.26
CA HIS A 129 -9.69 7.53 15.36
C HIS A 129 -9.67 8.98 15.85
N PRO A 130 -9.65 9.25 17.17
CA PRO A 130 -9.68 10.62 17.71
C PRO A 130 -8.61 11.53 17.11
N ASP A 131 -7.36 11.08 17.06
CA ASP A 131 -6.25 11.85 16.50
C ASP A 131 -6.49 12.19 15.01
N LEU A 132 -7.05 11.25 14.22
CA LEU A 132 -7.40 11.52 12.84
C LEU A 132 -8.51 12.58 12.73
N ALA A 133 -9.51 12.52 13.62
CA ALA A 133 -10.58 13.51 13.66
C ALA A 133 -10.02 14.92 13.96
N GLU A 134 -9.12 15.03 14.92
CA GLU A 134 -8.45 16.29 15.28
C GLU A 134 -7.62 16.83 14.10
N ILE A 135 -6.81 15.99 13.45
CA ILE A 135 -5.98 16.39 12.31
C ILE A 135 -6.85 16.83 11.13
N ILE A 136 -7.97 16.16 10.87
CA ILE A 136 -8.94 16.55 9.83
C ILE A 136 -9.52 17.92 10.15
N ALA A 137 -9.95 18.15 11.40
CA ALA A 137 -10.54 19.42 11.83
C ALA A 137 -9.52 20.58 11.73
N ALA A 138 -8.25 20.31 12.03
CA ALA A 138 -7.17 21.30 11.96
C ALA A 138 -6.67 21.56 10.51
N THR A 139 -7.09 20.74 9.53
CA THR A 139 -6.65 20.87 8.14
C THR A 139 -7.85 20.97 7.20
N PRO A 140 -8.63 22.04 7.25
CA PRO A 140 -9.85 22.18 6.46
C PRO A 140 -9.52 22.21 4.96
N SER A 141 -10.39 21.59 4.17
CA SER A 141 -10.35 21.63 2.71
C SER A 141 -11.68 22.19 2.19
N ALA A 142 -11.62 23.15 1.28
CA ALA A 142 -12.79 23.66 0.56
C ALA A 142 -13.26 22.72 -0.55
N HIS A 143 -12.61 21.58 -0.73
CA HIS A 143 -12.92 20.59 -1.75
C HIS A 143 -13.63 19.36 -1.14
N LEU A 144 -14.26 18.55 -2.00
CA LEU A 144 -14.88 17.28 -1.59
C LEU A 144 -13.86 16.28 -1.05
N THR A 145 -12.58 16.37 -1.47
CA THR A 145 -11.51 15.51 -0.95
C THR A 145 -10.69 16.25 0.12
N PHE A 146 -10.21 15.51 1.12
CA PHE A 146 -9.33 16.05 2.15
C PHE A 146 -7.98 16.51 1.57
N LEU A 147 -7.45 15.74 0.61
CA LEU A 147 -6.13 15.98 0.04
C LEU A 147 -6.24 16.72 -1.28
N VAL A 148 -5.77 17.94 -1.28
CA VAL A 148 -5.72 18.81 -2.47
C VAL A 148 -4.32 19.35 -2.69
N THR A 149 -3.98 19.61 -3.97
CA THR A 149 -2.74 20.27 -4.36
C THR A 149 -2.67 21.71 -3.81
N GLU A 150 -1.56 22.39 -4.04
CA GLU A 150 -1.42 23.81 -3.68
C GLU A 150 -2.39 24.70 -4.47
N GLN A 151 -2.79 24.25 -5.66
CA GLN A 151 -3.79 24.92 -6.51
C GLN A 151 -5.25 24.58 -6.13
N GLY A 152 -5.48 23.87 -5.00
CA GLY A 152 -6.81 23.47 -4.53
C GLY A 152 -7.48 22.37 -5.36
N ARG A 153 -6.76 21.66 -6.23
CA ARG A 153 -7.30 20.55 -7.05
C ARG A 153 -7.03 19.20 -6.37
N PRO A 154 -7.90 18.20 -6.55
CA PRO A 154 -7.63 16.84 -6.08
C PRO A 154 -6.31 16.29 -6.64
N PHE A 155 -5.60 15.53 -5.83
CA PHE A 155 -4.45 14.80 -6.34
C PHE A 155 -4.86 13.65 -7.26
N THR A 156 -4.06 13.40 -8.31
CA THR A 156 -4.03 12.09 -8.95
C THR A 156 -3.27 11.11 -8.06
N PRO A 157 -3.55 9.78 -8.09
CA PRO A 157 -2.81 8.81 -7.30
C PRO A 157 -1.29 8.84 -7.53
N ALA A 158 -0.86 9.08 -8.78
CA ALA A 158 0.56 9.20 -9.12
C ALA A 158 1.17 10.49 -8.55
N GLY A 159 0.50 11.64 -8.77
CA GLY A 159 0.94 12.94 -8.25
C GLY A 159 1.01 12.96 -6.73
N PHE A 160 0.04 12.35 -6.06
CA PHE A 160 0.08 12.19 -4.60
C PHE A 160 1.26 11.33 -4.14
N GLY A 161 1.54 10.22 -4.85
CA GLY A 161 2.68 9.37 -4.53
C GLY A 161 4.02 10.11 -4.60
N ASN A 162 4.20 10.96 -5.62
CA ASN A 162 5.39 11.82 -5.76
C ASN A 162 5.46 12.86 -4.63
N LYS A 163 4.35 13.56 -4.38
CA LYS A 163 4.30 14.57 -3.30
C LYS A 163 4.54 13.95 -1.93
N PHE A 164 4.00 12.76 -1.67
CA PHE A 164 4.25 12.07 -0.41
C PHE A 164 5.73 11.67 -0.25
N ARG A 165 6.38 11.28 -1.34
CA ARG A 165 7.84 11.05 -1.37
C ARG A 165 8.60 12.33 -1.03
N ASP A 166 8.19 13.48 -1.59
CA ASP A 166 8.82 14.76 -1.30
C ASP A 166 8.70 15.10 0.19
N TRP A 167 7.54 14.87 0.82
CA TRP A 167 7.35 15.06 2.26
C TRP A 167 8.21 14.10 3.10
N CYS A 168 8.36 12.84 2.68
CA CYS A 168 9.30 11.92 3.34
C CYS A 168 10.75 12.44 3.24
N ASN A 169 11.16 12.92 2.08
CA ASN A 169 12.51 13.49 1.88
C ASN A 169 12.73 14.75 2.73
N GLN A 170 11.74 15.63 2.87
CA GLN A 170 11.79 16.81 3.76
C GLN A 170 12.01 16.41 5.23
N ALA A 171 11.43 15.29 5.65
CA ALA A 171 11.63 14.71 6.97
C ALA A 171 12.91 13.85 7.09
N ASN A 172 13.76 13.84 6.07
CA ASN A 172 14.97 13.00 6.00
C ASN A 172 14.69 11.49 6.12
N LEU A 173 13.58 11.04 5.53
CA LEU A 173 13.10 9.65 5.54
C LEU A 173 13.03 9.07 4.11
N PRO A 174 14.17 8.93 3.39
CA PRO A 174 14.18 8.54 1.97
C PRO A 174 13.66 7.14 1.68
N ASP A 175 13.74 6.21 2.63
CA ASP A 175 13.27 4.83 2.48
C ASP A 175 11.76 4.68 2.77
N CYS A 176 11.16 5.69 3.39
CA CYS A 176 9.76 5.71 3.77
C CYS A 176 8.83 5.95 2.56
N SER A 177 7.67 5.33 2.59
CA SER A 177 6.67 5.46 1.51
C SER A 177 5.24 5.27 2.04
N ALA A 178 4.25 5.77 1.29
CA ALA A 178 2.83 5.60 1.59
C ALA A 178 2.43 4.13 1.85
N HIS A 179 3.00 3.18 1.09
CA HIS A 179 2.70 1.76 1.29
C HIS A 179 3.31 1.19 2.57
N GLY A 180 4.43 1.75 3.01
CA GLY A 180 5.08 1.38 4.27
C GLY A 180 4.23 1.70 5.51
N LEU A 181 3.42 2.76 5.49
CA LEU A 181 2.51 3.11 6.60
C LEU A 181 1.44 2.03 6.83
N ARG A 182 0.82 1.51 5.76
CA ARG A 182 -0.15 0.42 5.88
C ARG A 182 0.48 -0.83 6.51
N LYS A 183 1.72 -1.14 6.14
CA LYS A 183 2.49 -2.23 6.76
C LYS A 183 2.77 -1.94 8.24
N ALA A 184 3.16 -0.72 8.57
CA ALA A 184 3.43 -0.29 9.94
C ALA A 184 2.21 -0.48 10.85
N THR A 185 1.03 -0.04 10.41
CA THR A 185 -0.20 -0.22 11.18
C THR A 185 -0.53 -1.70 11.40
N ALA A 186 -0.43 -2.53 10.36
CA ALA A 186 -0.66 -3.97 10.49
C ALA A 186 0.35 -4.64 11.45
N ALA A 187 1.63 -4.27 11.37
CA ALA A 187 2.67 -4.78 12.26
C ALA A 187 2.44 -4.35 13.72
N ARG A 188 2.13 -3.07 13.96
CA ARG A 188 1.85 -2.53 15.30
C ARG A 188 0.62 -3.18 15.94
N LEU A 189 -0.44 -3.40 15.18
CA LEU A 189 -1.62 -4.11 15.66
C LEU A 189 -1.24 -5.54 16.08
N ALA A 190 -0.43 -6.23 15.28
CA ALA A 190 0.05 -7.57 15.62
C ALA A 190 0.93 -7.58 16.88
N GLU A 191 1.84 -6.62 17.03
CA GLU A 191 2.71 -6.45 18.21
C GLU A 191 1.89 -6.16 19.49
N ARG A 192 0.75 -5.48 19.35
CA ARG A 192 -0.20 -5.21 20.44
C ARG A 192 -1.20 -6.35 20.67
N GLY A 193 -1.02 -7.49 20.04
CA GLY A 193 -1.82 -8.69 20.26
C GLY A 193 -3.10 -8.79 19.45
N ALA A 194 -3.33 -7.90 18.47
CA ALA A 194 -4.49 -7.99 17.60
C ALA A 194 -4.49 -9.32 16.82
N THR A 195 -5.65 -9.92 16.69
CA THR A 195 -5.85 -11.12 15.89
C THR A 195 -5.70 -10.83 14.41
N ALA A 196 -5.43 -11.86 13.60
CA ALA A 196 -5.37 -11.71 12.17
C ALA A 196 -6.69 -11.19 11.58
N HIS A 197 -7.84 -11.57 12.14
CA HIS A 197 -9.15 -11.10 11.70
C HIS A 197 -9.38 -9.62 12.02
N GLU A 198 -8.95 -9.13 13.18
CA GLU A 198 -9.01 -7.71 13.51
C GLU A 198 -8.13 -6.88 12.56
N ILE A 199 -6.92 -7.37 12.25
CA ILE A 199 -6.04 -6.74 11.28
C ILE A 199 -6.67 -6.74 9.88
N MET A 200 -7.29 -7.86 9.46
CA MET A 200 -8.03 -7.94 8.19
C MET A 200 -9.19 -6.94 8.13
N ALA A 201 -9.95 -6.80 9.22
CA ALA A 201 -11.08 -5.87 9.31
C ALA A 201 -10.64 -4.42 9.09
N ILE A 202 -9.46 -4.03 9.59
CA ILE A 202 -8.92 -2.67 9.43
C ILE A 202 -8.26 -2.50 8.06
N THR A 203 -7.48 -3.49 7.63
CA THR A 203 -6.67 -3.37 6.41
C THR A 203 -7.45 -3.73 5.14
N GLY A 204 -8.54 -4.49 5.25
CA GLY A 204 -9.28 -5.02 4.10
C GLY A 204 -8.50 -6.09 3.32
N HIS A 205 -7.58 -6.82 3.97
CA HIS A 205 -6.96 -8.00 3.36
C HIS A 205 -7.98 -9.14 3.25
N GLN A 206 -7.97 -9.85 2.12
CA GLN A 206 -8.93 -10.91 1.84
C GLN A 206 -8.41 -12.30 2.22
N SER A 207 -7.12 -12.43 2.51
CA SER A 207 -6.53 -13.71 2.91
C SER A 207 -5.71 -13.58 4.18
N LEU A 208 -5.75 -14.63 5.01
CA LEU A 208 -4.91 -14.74 6.21
C LEU A 208 -3.42 -14.75 5.85
N GLU A 209 -3.04 -15.34 4.73
CA GLU A 209 -1.66 -15.41 4.26
C GLU A 209 -1.03 -14.01 4.07
N GLU A 210 -1.81 -13.04 3.57
CA GLU A 210 -1.33 -11.66 3.45
C GLU A 210 -1.05 -11.03 4.81
N VAL A 211 -1.88 -11.32 5.82
CA VAL A 211 -1.74 -10.78 7.18
C VAL A 211 -0.66 -11.50 7.96
N GLU A 212 -0.51 -12.81 7.78
CA GLU A 212 0.53 -13.59 8.44
C GLU A 212 1.95 -13.07 8.19
N ARG A 213 2.19 -12.44 7.04
CA ARG A 213 3.48 -11.80 6.76
C ARG A 213 3.82 -10.69 7.75
N TYR A 214 2.81 -9.99 8.27
CA TYR A 214 2.99 -8.93 9.27
C TYR A 214 2.99 -9.46 10.70
N THR A 215 2.24 -10.52 10.96
CA THR A 215 2.03 -11.04 12.31
C THR A 215 3.06 -12.12 12.72
N ARG A 216 3.74 -12.74 11.75
CA ARG A 216 4.62 -13.90 11.99
C ARG A 216 5.74 -13.61 12.98
N ALA A 217 6.43 -12.46 12.87
CA ALA A 217 7.53 -12.10 13.75
C ALA A 217 7.00 -11.75 15.15
N ALA A 218 5.97 -10.89 15.25
CA ALA A 218 5.36 -10.49 16.51
C ALA A 218 4.77 -11.68 17.27
N ARG A 219 4.02 -12.54 16.58
CA ARG A 219 3.44 -13.75 17.19
C ARG A 219 4.50 -14.75 17.66
N LYS A 220 5.60 -14.90 16.94
CA LYS A 220 6.67 -15.83 17.34
C LYS A 220 7.27 -15.44 18.69
N ALA A 221 7.54 -14.17 18.92
CA ALA A 221 8.04 -13.68 20.21
C ALA A 221 6.99 -13.89 21.32
N GLN A 222 5.76 -13.43 21.13
CA GLN A 222 4.67 -13.57 22.09
C GLN A 222 4.36 -15.04 22.43
N LEU A 223 4.36 -15.93 21.43
CA LEU A 223 4.15 -17.36 21.63
C LEU A 223 5.32 -18.00 22.39
N ALA A 224 6.55 -17.57 22.13
CA ALA A 224 7.72 -18.01 22.87
C ALA A 224 7.62 -17.59 24.35
N ASP A 225 7.28 -16.33 24.63
CA ASP A 225 7.12 -15.81 25.99
C ASP A 225 5.99 -16.56 26.73
N SER A 226 4.86 -16.75 26.06
CA SER A 226 3.73 -17.52 26.60
C SER A 226 4.11 -18.97 26.86
N ALA A 227 4.84 -19.62 25.97
CA ALA A 227 5.31 -20.99 26.15
C ALA A 227 6.29 -21.09 27.31
N MET A 228 7.24 -20.16 27.42
CA MET A 228 8.21 -20.13 28.54
C MET A 228 7.53 -19.87 29.89
N SER A 229 6.48 -19.05 29.94
CA SER A 229 5.72 -18.83 31.17
C SER A 229 5.03 -20.08 31.67
N LYS A 230 4.67 -21.01 30.80
CA LYS A 230 4.06 -22.32 31.16
C LYS A 230 5.07 -23.36 31.68
N LEU A 231 6.37 -23.13 31.48
CA LEU A 231 7.44 -23.97 31.99
C LEU A 231 7.85 -23.62 33.44
N LYS A 232 7.29 -22.56 34.02
CA LYS A 232 7.49 -22.27 35.45
C LYS A 232 6.84 -23.38 36.27
N ARG A 233 7.67 -24.06 37.10
CA ARG A 233 7.23 -25.05 38.11
C ARG A 233 6.51 -24.37 39.27
#